data_a4ddb063375b29104572afe5cc6cca62
#
_entry.id   a4ddb063375b29104572afe5cc6cca62
#
_cell.length_a   1.000
_cell.length_b   1.000
_cell.length_c   1.000
_cell.angle_alpha   90.00
_cell.angle_beta   90.00
_cell.angle_gamma   90.00
#
_symmetry.space_group_name_H-M   'P 1'
#
loop_
_entity.id
_entity.type
_entity.pdbx_description
1 polymer ?
#
loop_
_entity_poly.entity_id
_entity_poly.type
_entity_poly.pdbx_seq_one_letter_code
_entity_poly.pdbx_strand_id
1 'polypeptide(L)'
;DPLTNQQLFALDVDVLIPAALENQITLENAPAIRARAVVEGANGPTTPDAHKHLHDRGVFIVPDILANSGGVTASYFEWVQDRHGYFWTEKEVNERLEAKMCEAYNAVLATSLRYSVDLRTAAYMVAIDRVAAVTRIRGMYA
;
A
#
# COMPACT_ATOMS: atom_id res chain seq x y z
N ASP A 1 13.83 26.91 -7.13
CA ASP A 1 15.05 26.20 -6.73
C ASP A 1 14.71 24.74 -6.44
N PRO A 2 15.60 23.79 -6.78
CA PRO A 2 15.36 22.39 -6.46
C PRO A 2 15.36 22.18 -4.93
N LEU A 3 14.35 21.47 -4.44
CA LEU A 3 14.25 21.08 -3.04
C LEU A 3 15.10 19.83 -2.77
N THR A 4 15.69 19.75 -1.60
CA THR A 4 16.25 18.48 -1.09
C THR A 4 15.11 17.55 -0.65
N ASN A 5 15.35 16.24 -0.54
CA ASN A 5 14.36 15.30 -0.03
C ASN A 5 13.85 15.70 1.37
N GLN A 6 14.74 16.19 2.24
CA GLN A 6 14.33 16.64 3.58
C GLN A 6 13.38 17.86 3.52
N GLN A 7 13.66 18.82 2.64
CA GLN A 7 12.79 19.96 2.43
C GLN A 7 11.45 19.55 1.81
N LEU A 8 11.45 18.61 0.86
CA LEU A 8 10.25 18.06 0.25
C LEU A 8 9.35 17.40 1.30
N PHE A 9 9.91 16.55 2.15
CA PHE A 9 9.16 15.85 3.20
C PHE A 9 8.61 16.80 4.29
N ALA A 10 9.25 17.95 4.48
CA ALA A 10 8.82 18.97 5.45
C ALA A 10 7.78 19.96 4.91
N LEU A 11 7.35 19.81 3.65
CA LEU A 11 6.30 20.67 3.08
C LEU A 11 4.98 20.51 3.85
N ASP A 12 4.25 21.61 3.92
CA ASP A 12 2.91 21.63 4.50
C ASP A 12 1.89 21.19 3.44
N VAL A 13 1.68 19.88 3.37
CA VAL A 13 0.78 19.22 2.42
C VAL A 13 -0.18 18.29 3.16
N ASP A 14 -1.35 18.05 2.59
CA ASP A 14 -2.32 17.12 3.17
C ASP A 14 -1.88 15.66 3.02
N VAL A 15 -1.32 15.32 1.86
CA VAL A 15 -0.91 13.96 1.50
C VAL A 15 0.51 13.95 0.99
N LEU A 16 1.34 13.05 1.53
CA LEU A 16 2.69 12.76 1.06
C LEU A 16 2.72 11.37 0.44
N ILE A 17 3.24 11.28 -0.80
CA ILE A 17 3.33 10.01 -1.53
C ILE A 17 4.79 9.70 -1.84
N PRO A 18 5.51 8.97 -0.98
CA PRO A 18 6.85 8.50 -1.26
C PRO A 18 6.78 7.37 -2.31
N ALA A 19 7.22 7.65 -3.55
CA ALA A 19 7.02 6.77 -4.69
C ALA A 19 8.33 6.45 -5.46
N ALA A 20 9.52 6.71 -4.87
CA ALA A 20 10.80 6.51 -5.55
C ALA A 20 11.58 5.31 -4.98
N LEU A 21 12.12 5.42 -3.77
CA LEU A 21 13.05 4.46 -3.19
C LEU A 21 12.60 4.02 -1.79
N GLU A 22 13.13 2.87 -1.37
CA GLU A 22 13.00 2.37 0.00
C GLU A 22 13.76 3.26 1.01
N ASN A 23 13.35 3.18 2.29
CA ASN A 23 14.00 3.83 3.43
C ASN A 23 14.22 5.36 3.29
N GLN A 24 13.31 6.05 2.59
CA GLN A 24 13.40 7.50 2.44
C GLN A 24 12.84 8.26 3.65
N ILE A 25 11.83 7.70 4.31
CA ILE A 25 11.28 8.24 5.56
C ILE A 25 11.90 7.44 6.71
N THR A 26 12.75 8.13 7.46
CA THR A 26 13.50 7.56 8.59
C THR A 26 13.13 8.29 9.87
N LEU A 27 13.55 7.77 11.02
CA LEU A 27 13.33 8.44 12.30
C LEU A 27 13.96 9.85 12.37
N GLU A 28 14.98 10.11 11.53
CA GLU A 28 15.65 11.43 11.48
C GLU A 28 14.76 12.51 10.84
N ASN A 29 13.98 12.17 9.80
CA ASN A 29 13.16 13.12 9.05
C ASN A 29 11.66 13.01 9.35
N ALA A 30 11.18 11.90 9.89
CA ALA A 30 9.77 11.72 10.26
C ALA A 30 9.22 12.82 11.19
N PRO A 31 9.99 13.38 12.16
CA PRO A 31 9.50 14.49 12.98
C PRO A 31 9.14 15.74 12.18
N ALA A 32 9.78 15.98 11.04
CA ALA A 32 9.54 17.16 10.19
C ALA A 32 8.34 17.00 9.25
N ILE A 33 7.81 15.79 9.08
CA ILE A 33 6.66 15.54 8.21
C ILE A 33 5.41 16.18 8.80
N ARG A 34 4.75 17.02 7.97
CA ARG A 34 3.52 17.75 8.33
C ARG A 34 2.27 17.16 7.69
N ALA A 35 2.44 16.27 6.72
CA ALA A 35 1.34 15.62 6.03
C ALA A 35 0.39 14.92 7.02
N ARG A 36 -0.90 15.04 6.77
CA ARG A 36 -1.94 14.33 7.53
C ARG A 36 -2.05 12.86 7.13
N ALA A 37 -1.67 12.56 5.90
CA ALA A 37 -1.64 11.20 5.38
C ALA A 37 -0.35 10.92 4.61
N VAL A 38 0.13 9.68 4.72
CA VAL A 38 1.22 9.13 3.90
C VAL A 38 0.67 7.95 3.13
N VAL A 39 0.83 7.95 1.79
CA VAL A 39 0.43 6.85 0.91
C VAL A 39 1.67 6.29 0.25
N GLU A 40 2.06 5.08 0.61
CA GLU A 40 3.35 4.51 0.21
C GLU A 40 3.31 3.93 -1.20
N GLY A 41 3.73 4.71 -2.19
CA GLY A 41 3.81 4.28 -3.59
C GLY A 41 5.03 3.40 -3.87
N ALA A 42 6.19 3.65 -3.24
CA ALA A 42 7.36 2.79 -3.29
C ALA A 42 7.22 1.59 -2.35
N ASN A 43 8.08 0.57 -2.52
CA ASN A 43 8.18 -0.53 -1.57
C ASN A 43 9.09 -0.11 -0.39
N GLY A 44 8.61 -0.30 0.83
CA GLY A 44 9.35 0.00 2.06
C GLY A 44 9.90 1.42 2.16
N PRO A 45 9.15 2.48 1.77
CA PRO A 45 9.69 3.84 1.77
C PRO A 45 9.89 4.39 3.18
N THR A 46 9.15 3.85 4.15
CA THR A 46 9.16 4.28 5.56
C THR A 46 9.75 3.17 6.42
N THR A 47 10.78 3.49 7.20
CA THR A 47 11.36 2.54 8.15
C THR A 47 10.38 2.20 9.28
N PRO A 48 10.49 1.02 9.92
CA PRO A 48 9.58 0.61 11.00
C PRO A 48 9.48 1.62 12.14
N ASP A 49 10.61 2.18 12.57
CA ASP A 49 10.65 3.17 13.65
C ASP A 49 9.99 4.49 13.25
N ALA A 50 10.21 4.94 11.99
CA ALA A 50 9.56 6.11 11.45
C ALA A 50 8.04 5.90 11.29
N HIS A 51 7.62 4.72 10.85
CA HIS A 51 6.21 4.35 10.76
C HIS A 51 5.54 4.46 12.14
N LYS A 52 6.17 3.84 13.16
CA LYS A 52 5.65 3.93 14.53
C LYS A 52 5.55 5.38 15.00
N HIS A 53 6.60 6.19 14.79
CA HIS A 53 6.62 7.59 15.17
C HIS A 53 5.49 8.40 14.51
N LEU A 54 5.27 8.20 13.20
CA LEU A 54 4.20 8.89 12.46
C LEU A 54 2.81 8.43 12.93
N HIS A 55 2.63 7.13 13.13
CA HIS A 55 1.38 6.56 13.63
C HIS A 55 1.03 7.09 15.02
N ASP A 56 2.00 7.14 15.95
CA ASP A 56 1.82 7.67 17.31
C ASP A 56 1.43 9.18 17.29
N ARG A 57 1.81 9.90 16.24
CA ARG A 57 1.40 11.31 15.99
C ARG A 57 0.03 11.42 15.32
N GLY A 58 -0.64 10.33 15.00
CA GLY A 58 -1.94 10.32 14.35
C GLY A 58 -1.89 10.54 12.82
N VAL A 59 -0.73 10.39 12.19
CA VAL A 59 -0.62 10.43 10.73
C VAL A 59 -1.27 9.17 10.15
N PHE A 60 -2.18 9.34 9.19
CA PHE A 60 -2.84 8.23 8.52
C PHE A 60 -1.90 7.62 7.48
N ILE A 61 -1.51 6.35 7.63
CA ILE A 61 -0.55 5.70 6.73
C ILE A 61 -1.24 4.57 5.97
N VAL A 62 -1.30 4.72 4.63
CA VAL A 62 -1.69 3.62 3.73
C VAL A 62 -0.42 2.88 3.33
N PRO A 63 -0.23 1.63 3.78
CA PRO A 63 1.03 0.90 3.59
C PRO A 63 1.25 0.48 2.13
N ASP A 64 2.51 0.32 1.77
CA ASP A 64 2.98 -0.07 0.43
C ASP A 64 2.30 -1.33 -0.10
N ILE A 65 2.24 -2.38 0.70
CA ILE A 65 1.58 -3.66 0.33
C ILE A 65 0.12 -3.49 -0.13
N LEU A 66 -0.54 -2.40 0.26
CA LEU A 66 -1.88 -2.04 -0.19
C LEU A 66 -1.83 -0.98 -1.28
N ALA A 67 -1.15 0.15 -1.04
CA ALA A 67 -1.20 1.33 -1.89
C ALA A 67 -0.66 1.09 -3.30
N ASN A 68 0.44 0.33 -3.43
CA ASN A 68 1.09 0.07 -4.73
C ASN A 68 0.64 -1.23 -5.41
N SER A 69 -0.26 -2.00 -4.80
CA SER A 69 -0.75 -3.29 -5.33
C SER A 69 -1.54 -3.16 -6.63
N GLY A 70 -1.93 -1.95 -7.03
CA GLY A 70 -2.58 -1.68 -8.30
C GLY A 70 -1.71 -2.05 -9.50
N GLY A 71 -0.41 -1.80 -9.44
CA GLY A 71 0.53 -2.15 -10.51
C GLY A 71 0.58 -3.66 -10.79
N VAL A 72 0.74 -4.48 -9.76
CA VAL A 72 0.76 -5.94 -9.91
C VAL A 72 -0.62 -6.48 -10.30
N THR A 73 -1.70 -5.85 -9.87
CA THR A 73 -3.07 -6.22 -10.28
C THR A 73 -3.27 -5.96 -11.78
N ALA A 74 -2.80 -4.83 -12.31
CA ALA A 74 -2.84 -4.52 -13.73
C ALA A 74 -2.00 -5.51 -14.55
N SER A 75 -0.80 -5.88 -14.09
CA SER A 75 0.02 -6.90 -14.72
C SER A 75 -0.65 -8.27 -14.73
N TYR A 76 -1.37 -8.63 -13.68
CA TYR A 76 -2.18 -9.85 -13.67
C TYR A 76 -3.32 -9.81 -14.70
N PHE A 77 -3.97 -8.66 -14.87
CA PHE A 77 -5.00 -8.49 -15.92
C PHE A 77 -4.41 -8.63 -17.32
N GLU A 78 -3.22 -8.08 -17.56
CA GLU A 78 -2.49 -8.26 -18.81
C GLU A 78 -2.23 -9.76 -19.08
N TRP A 79 -1.67 -10.46 -18.12
CA TRP A 79 -1.44 -11.91 -18.22
C TRP A 79 -2.73 -12.70 -18.49
N VAL A 80 -3.86 -12.36 -17.86
CA VAL A 80 -5.16 -13.01 -18.10
C VAL A 80 -5.61 -12.79 -19.56
N GLN A 81 -5.50 -11.55 -20.06
CA GLN A 81 -5.89 -11.21 -21.44
C GLN A 81 -5.02 -11.95 -22.46
N ASP A 82 -3.71 -12.00 -22.24
CA ASP A 82 -2.79 -12.74 -23.11
C ASP A 82 -3.13 -14.25 -23.15
N ARG A 83 -3.44 -14.84 -22.01
CA ARG A 83 -3.82 -16.26 -21.90
C ARG A 83 -5.15 -16.58 -22.59
N HIS A 84 -6.10 -15.64 -22.57
CA HIS A 84 -7.41 -15.79 -23.20
C HIS A 84 -7.45 -15.35 -24.68
N GLY A 85 -6.44 -14.60 -25.14
CA GLY A 85 -6.42 -14.04 -26.50
C GLY A 85 -7.53 -13.01 -26.76
N TYR A 86 -8.06 -12.39 -25.69
CA TYR A 86 -9.09 -11.37 -25.77
C TYR A 86 -8.72 -10.18 -24.88
N PHE A 87 -8.63 -9.00 -25.48
CA PHE A 87 -8.19 -7.80 -24.82
C PHE A 87 -9.36 -6.93 -24.38
N TRP A 88 -9.29 -6.47 -23.16
CA TRP A 88 -10.27 -5.54 -22.58
C TRP A 88 -9.97 -4.11 -23.01
N THR A 89 -11.01 -3.29 -23.03
CA THR A 89 -10.84 -1.86 -23.19
C THR A 89 -10.18 -1.25 -21.96
N GLU A 90 -9.52 -0.09 -22.11
CA GLU A 90 -8.95 0.66 -20.98
C GLU A 90 -10.00 0.91 -19.89
N LYS A 91 -11.22 1.23 -20.27
CA LYS A 91 -12.33 1.42 -19.34
C LYS A 91 -12.60 0.18 -18.50
N GLU A 92 -12.68 -1.00 -19.11
CA GLU A 92 -12.90 -2.27 -18.40
C GLU A 92 -11.75 -2.59 -17.45
N VAL A 93 -10.49 -2.33 -17.87
CA VAL A 93 -9.32 -2.52 -17.01
C VAL A 93 -9.41 -1.60 -15.79
N ASN A 94 -9.71 -0.31 -15.99
CA ASN A 94 -9.78 0.66 -14.91
C ASN A 94 -10.93 0.35 -13.93
N GLU A 95 -12.11 -0.01 -14.41
CA GLU A 95 -13.24 -0.38 -13.57
C GLU A 95 -12.94 -1.62 -12.70
N ARG A 96 -12.27 -2.63 -13.28
CA ARG A 96 -11.85 -3.84 -12.57
C ARG A 96 -10.76 -3.54 -11.54
N LEU A 97 -9.81 -2.68 -11.90
CA LEU A 97 -8.72 -2.26 -11.01
C LEU A 97 -9.28 -1.49 -9.81
N GLU A 98 -10.13 -0.51 -10.05
CA GLU A 98 -10.80 0.27 -9.00
C GLU A 98 -11.57 -0.65 -8.05
N ALA A 99 -12.39 -1.57 -8.59
CA ALA A 99 -13.14 -2.51 -7.77
C ALA A 99 -12.23 -3.37 -6.88
N LYS A 100 -11.08 -3.86 -7.42
CA LYS A 100 -10.11 -4.66 -6.65
C LYS A 100 -9.40 -3.85 -5.58
N MET A 101 -8.99 -2.64 -5.89
CA MET A 101 -8.32 -1.76 -4.93
C MET A 101 -9.26 -1.35 -3.79
N CYS A 102 -10.51 -1.01 -4.11
CA CYS A 102 -11.53 -0.68 -3.11
C CYS A 102 -11.88 -1.89 -2.23
N GLU A 103 -12.03 -3.09 -2.81
CA GLU A 103 -12.23 -4.34 -2.06
C GLU A 103 -11.08 -4.59 -1.07
N ALA A 104 -9.84 -4.46 -1.54
CA ALA A 104 -8.65 -4.66 -0.72
C ALA A 104 -8.57 -3.63 0.42
N TYR A 105 -8.77 -2.35 0.10
CA TYR A 105 -8.76 -1.28 1.10
C TYR A 105 -9.82 -1.52 2.18
N ASN A 106 -11.06 -1.83 1.79
CA ASN A 106 -12.15 -2.06 2.72
C ASN A 106 -11.90 -3.27 3.63
N ALA A 107 -11.31 -4.34 3.10
CA ALA A 107 -10.92 -5.52 3.90
C ALA A 107 -9.84 -5.18 4.93
N VAL A 108 -8.84 -4.39 4.54
CA VAL A 108 -7.78 -3.94 5.45
C VAL A 108 -8.33 -2.99 6.50
N LEU A 109 -9.15 -2.02 6.11
CA LEU A 109 -9.77 -1.08 7.04
C LEU A 109 -10.67 -1.80 8.05
N ALA A 110 -11.50 -2.73 7.60
CA ALA A 110 -12.36 -3.52 8.50
C ALA A 110 -11.54 -4.35 9.50
N THR A 111 -10.40 -4.91 9.06
CA THR A 111 -9.49 -5.66 9.91
C THR A 111 -8.80 -4.75 10.92
N SER A 112 -8.32 -3.59 10.50
CA SER A 112 -7.72 -2.56 11.36
C SER A 112 -8.69 -2.15 12.48
N LEU A 113 -9.93 -1.83 12.12
CA LEU A 113 -10.96 -1.44 13.09
C LEU A 113 -11.32 -2.59 14.04
N ARG A 114 -11.46 -3.81 13.52
CA ARG A 114 -11.82 -5.00 14.31
C ARG A 114 -10.80 -5.34 15.39
N TYR A 115 -9.51 -5.22 15.04
CA TYR A 115 -8.42 -5.63 15.92
C TYR A 115 -7.69 -4.46 16.59
N SER A 116 -8.12 -3.21 16.30
CA SER A 116 -7.50 -1.98 16.80
C SER A 116 -5.99 -1.93 16.52
N VAL A 117 -5.60 -2.27 15.28
CA VAL A 117 -4.22 -2.24 14.78
C VAL A 117 -4.09 -1.25 13.63
N ASP A 118 -2.86 -0.80 13.35
CA ASP A 118 -2.58 0.05 12.19
C ASP A 118 -2.86 -0.66 10.87
N LEU A 119 -3.00 0.12 9.77
CA LEU A 119 -3.32 -0.44 8.45
C LEU A 119 -2.22 -1.37 7.90
N ARG A 120 -0.95 -1.18 8.25
CA ARG A 120 0.14 -2.07 7.84
C ARG A 120 -0.03 -3.44 8.46
N THR A 121 -0.20 -3.50 9.77
CA THR A 121 -0.47 -4.76 10.49
C THR A 121 -1.72 -5.44 9.96
N ALA A 122 -2.81 -4.69 9.76
CA ALA A 122 -4.05 -5.21 9.20
C ALA A 122 -3.87 -5.76 7.77
N ALA A 123 -3.09 -5.09 6.92
CA ALA A 123 -2.82 -5.55 5.56
C ALA A 123 -2.06 -6.88 5.55
N TYR A 124 -1.05 -7.04 6.41
CA TYR A 124 -0.37 -8.32 6.58
C TYR A 124 -1.30 -9.41 7.11
N MET A 125 -2.17 -9.12 8.07
CA MET A 125 -3.16 -10.09 8.57
C MET A 125 -4.06 -10.60 7.43
N VAL A 126 -4.64 -9.68 6.64
CA VAL A 126 -5.49 -10.03 5.48
C VAL A 126 -4.72 -10.86 4.45
N ALA A 127 -3.48 -10.46 4.13
CA ALA A 127 -2.67 -11.15 3.14
C ALA A 127 -2.28 -12.57 3.59
N ILE A 128 -1.83 -12.71 4.83
CA ILE A 128 -1.42 -14.01 5.40
C ILE A 128 -2.63 -14.96 5.49
N ASP A 129 -3.78 -14.47 5.93
CA ASP A 129 -5.00 -15.28 6.01
C ASP A 129 -5.43 -15.82 4.63
N ARG A 130 -5.35 -14.98 3.58
CA ARG A 130 -5.67 -15.41 2.20
C ARG A 130 -4.71 -16.50 1.71
N VAL A 131 -3.41 -16.32 1.90
CA VAL A 131 -2.40 -17.30 1.50
C VAL A 131 -2.56 -18.60 2.29
N ALA A 132 -2.74 -18.51 3.62
CA ALA A 132 -2.94 -19.66 4.48
C ALA A 132 -4.20 -20.46 4.11
N ALA A 133 -5.29 -19.76 3.79
CA ALA A 133 -6.54 -20.44 3.36
C ALA A 133 -6.34 -21.24 2.07
N VAL A 134 -5.68 -20.66 1.07
CA VAL A 134 -5.38 -21.35 -0.19
C VAL A 134 -4.43 -22.52 0.03
N THR A 135 -3.39 -22.35 0.84
CA THR A 135 -2.43 -23.41 1.16
C THR A 135 -3.09 -24.59 1.87
N ARG A 136 -4.04 -24.35 2.78
CA ARG A 136 -4.80 -25.40 3.44
C ARG A 136 -5.68 -26.20 2.47
N ILE A 137 -6.26 -25.53 1.47
CA ILE A 137 -7.12 -26.20 0.46
C ILE A 137 -6.27 -27.00 -0.54
N ARG A 138 -5.16 -26.45 -1.01
CA ARG A 138 -4.28 -27.08 -2.01
C ARG A 138 -3.32 -28.11 -1.42
N GLY A 139 -2.99 -28.00 -0.14
CA GLY A 139 -1.86 -28.70 0.46
C GLY A 139 -0.52 -28.00 0.15
N MET A 140 0.55 -28.44 0.83
CA MET A 140 1.91 -27.91 0.61
C MET A 140 2.63 -28.53 -0.60
N TYR A 141 2.11 -29.61 -1.13
CA TYR A 141 2.67 -30.34 -2.27
C TYR A 141 1.55 -30.57 -3.30
N ALA A 142 1.47 -29.67 -4.28
CA ALA A 142 0.60 -29.84 -5.45
C ALA A 142 1.46 -30.02 -6.70
#